data_6ac24fded84e06069cb693344ec1b98a
#
_entry.id   6ac24fded84e06069cb693344ec1b98a
#
_cell.length_a   1.000
_cell.length_b   1.000
_cell.length_c   1.000
_cell.angle_alpha   90.00
_cell.angle_beta   90.00
_cell.angle_gamma   90.00
#
_symmetry.space_group_name_H-M   'P 1'
#
loop_
_entity.id
_entity.type
_entity.pdbx_description
1 polymer ?
#
loop_
_entity_poly.entity_id
_entity_poly.type
_entity_poly.pdbx_seq_one_letter_code
_entity_poly.pdbx_strand_id
1 'polypeptide(L)'
;MTVNDIYLVSPQIAMAALGILVILLDLVFTRKSWVQGFAVVGLAAPMALALLLLFDLNGSGLPNLVPDHSVLFQSLAVDRFSLFFNFLVLAATALVILASTDYVRRMDRNQGEYFGLILLSATGMMLLPAATELVTIYISLELTTLPLAALGAFLLTSKSTEAGMKFLIIGAISSAIMLYGMALVFGFTGSTQLAEISDSIGGATGGVAFGNYALLVGIVLVVAGVGFKLSAAPF
;
A
#
# COMPACT_ATOMS: atom_id res chain seq x y z
N MET A 1 -7.55 -8.30 19.13
CA MET A 1 -6.26 -7.67 18.77
C MET A 1 -5.29 -7.99 19.89
N THR A 2 -4.34 -8.84 19.65
CA THR A 2 -3.28 -9.15 20.61
C THR A 2 -2.12 -8.16 20.41
N VAL A 3 -1.26 -8.00 21.44
CA VAL A 3 -0.06 -7.13 21.30
C VAL A 3 0.84 -7.61 20.17
N ASN A 4 0.86 -8.93 19.93
CA ASN A 4 1.61 -9.54 18.82
C ASN A 4 1.08 -9.11 17.45
N ASP A 5 -0.23 -8.90 17.29
CA ASP A 5 -0.83 -8.47 16.03
C ASP A 5 -0.36 -7.06 15.64
N ILE A 6 -0.27 -6.16 16.64
CA ILE A 6 0.21 -4.77 16.43
C ILE A 6 1.70 -4.78 16.08
N TYR A 7 2.47 -5.68 16.71
CA TYR A 7 3.90 -5.80 16.44
C TYR A 7 4.18 -6.23 14.99
N LEU A 8 3.38 -7.17 14.45
CA LEU A 8 3.52 -7.63 13.06
C LEU A 8 3.32 -6.53 12.01
N VAL A 9 2.40 -5.59 12.26
CA VAL A 9 2.10 -4.47 11.36
C VAL A 9 2.83 -3.18 11.78
N SER A 10 3.72 -3.28 12.79
CA SER A 10 4.40 -2.10 13.33
C SER A 10 5.16 -1.26 12.29
N PRO A 11 5.85 -1.81 11.26
CA PRO A 11 6.54 -0.98 10.27
C PRO A 11 5.57 -0.13 9.44
N GLN A 12 4.43 -0.71 9.02
CA GLN A 12 3.40 -0.03 8.24
C GLN A 12 2.69 1.03 9.08
N ILE A 13 2.36 0.71 10.34
CA ILE A 13 1.78 1.67 11.30
C ILE A 13 2.74 2.82 11.55
N ALA A 14 4.02 2.54 11.76
CA ALA A 14 5.05 3.56 11.98
C ALA A 14 5.20 4.48 10.76
N MET A 15 5.12 3.90 9.54
CA MET A 15 5.18 4.67 8.29
C MET A 15 3.97 5.59 8.14
N ALA A 16 2.75 5.09 8.38
CA ALA A 16 1.53 5.90 8.36
C ALA A 16 1.56 7.01 9.43
N ALA A 17 1.95 6.66 10.65
CA ALA A 17 2.09 7.61 11.75
C ALA A 17 3.10 8.70 11.43
N LEU A 18 4.25 8.35 10.82
CA LEU A 18 5.25 9.30 10.37
C LEU A 18 4.67 10.26 9.32
N GLY A 19 3.90 9.77 8.35
CA GLY A 19 3.24 10.60 7.35
C GLY A 19 2.29 11.63 7.97
N ILE A 20 1.44 11.20 8.88
CA ILE A 20 0.51 12.08 9.62
C ILE A 20 1.30 13.07 10.48
N LEU A 21 2.32 12.61 11.19
CA LEU A 21 3.14 13.45 12.08
C LEU A 21 3.90 14.52 11.30
N VAL A 22 4.43 14.22 10.12
CA VAL A 22 5.09 15.19 9.23
C VAL A 22 4.12 16.30 8.80
N ILE A 23 2.87 15.94 8.44
CA ILE A 23 1.82 16.92 8.11
C ILE A 23 1.50 17.81 9.33
N LEU A 24 1.31 17.21 10.50
CA LEU A 24 1.00 17.95 11.74
C LEU A 24 2.16 18.89 12.16
N LEU A 25 3.39 18.44 12.01
CA LEU A 25 4.56 19.27 12.33
C LEU A 25 4.68 20.47 11.38
N ASP A 26 4.38 20.30 10.09
CA ASP A 26 4.40 21.41 9.14
C ASP A 26 3.34 22.48 9.47
N LEU A 27 2.22 22.05 10.06
CA LEU A 27 1.17 22.97 10.51
C LEU A 27 1.59 23.80 11.73
N VAL A 28 2.38 23.20 12.64
CA VAL A 28 2.79 23.83 13.91
C VAL A 28 4.06 24.65 13.76
N PHE A 29 5.03 24.17 12.97
CA PHE A 29 6.33 24.80 12.82
C PHE A 29 6.41 25.73 11.61
N THR A 30 6.80 26.98 11.84
CA THR A 30 6.99 27.99 10.80
C THR A 30 8.28 27.80 9.99
N ARG A 31 9.29 27.11 10.54
CA ARG A 31 10.58 26.84 9.85
C ARG A 31 10.52 25.54 9.06
N LYS A 32 10.30 25.64 7.76
CA LYS A 32 10.06 24.51 6.85
C LYS A 32 11.29 23.68 6.49
N SER A 33 12.52 24.20 6.70
CA SER A 33 13.75 23.45 6.36
C SER A 33 13.98 22.16 7.16
N TRP A 34 13.30 22.01 8.30
CA TRP A 34 13.41 20.83 9.18
C TRP A 34 12.48 19.68 8.76
N VAL A 35 11.42 19.97 8.02
CA VAL A 35 10.38 18.99 7.67
C VAL A 35 10.95 17.84 6.86
N GLN A 36 11.78 18.15 5.86
CA GLN A 36 12.44 17.13 5.06
C GLN A 36 13.41 16.27 5.89
N GLY A 37 14.26 16.93 6.69
CA GLY A 37 15.20 16.23 7.56
C GLY A 37 14.45 15.29 8.53
N PHE A 38 13.33 15.76 9.08
CA PHE A 38 12.47 14.96 9.94
C PHE A 38 11.83 13.78 9.21
N ALA A 39 11.38 13.98 7.97
CA ALA A 39 10.82 12.89 7.15
C ALA A 39 11.88 11.81 6.86
N VAL A 40 13.11 12.20 6.49
CA VAL A 40 14.21 11.24 6.24
C VAL A 40 14.63 10.51 7.51
N VAL A 41 14.88 11.26 8.60
CA VAL A 41 15.28 10.65 9.88
C VAL A 41 14.18 9.77 10.46
N GLY A 42 12.92 10.19 10.28
CA GLY A 42 11.76 9.43 10.72
C GLY A 42 11.62 8.06 10.06
N LEU A 43 12.13 7.87 8.82
CA LEU A 43 12.18 6.56 8.17
C LEU A 43 13.04 5.54 8.92
N ALA A 44 13.93 5.98 9.81
CA ALA A 44 14.69 5.07 10.66
C ALA A 44 13.79 4.24 11.59
N ALA A 45 12.62 4.76 12.00
CA ALA A 45 11.70 4.04 12.87
C ALA A 45 11.05 2.82 12.17
N PRO A 46 10.35 2.96 11.02
CA PRO A 46 9.82 1.79 10.32
C PRO A 46 10.93 0.85 9.81
N MET A 47 12.12 1.36 9.47
CA MET A 47 13.27 0.55 9.10
C MET A 47 13.75 -0.31 10.27
N ALA A 48 13.90 0.27 11.47
CA ALA A 48 14.31 -0.46 12.67
C ALA A 48 13.28 -1.54 13.05
N LEU A 49 11.98 -1.24 12.97
CA LEU A 49 10.92 -2.20 13.23
C LEU A 49 10.91 -3.34 12.22
N ALA A 50 11.12 -3.06 10.93
CA ALA A 50 11.24 -4.10 9.90
C ALA A 50 12.48 -4.99 10.12
N LEU A 51 13.61 -4.41 10.58
CA LEU A 51 14.80 -5.17 10.96
C LEU A 51 14.54 -6.07 12.18
N LEU A 52 13.88 -5.57 13.21
CA LEU A 52 13.52 -6.35 14.40
C LEU A 52 12.65 -7.56 14.01
N LEU A 53 11.64 -7.35 13.15
CA LEU A 53 10.81 -8.44 12.62
C LEU A 53 11.64 -9.47 11.82
N LEU A 54 12.60 -9.01 11.02
CA LEU A 54 13.47 -9.92 10.26
C LEU A 54 14.36 -10.76 11.19
N PHE A 55 14.90 -10.17 12.26
CA PHE A 55 15.69 -10.90 13.26
C PHE A 55 14.83 -11.90 14.03
N ASP A 56 13.59 -11.56 14.35
CA ASP A 56 12.66 -12.41 15.06
C ASP A 56 12.27 -13.63 14.21
N LEU A 57 11.96 -13.43 12.92
CA LEU A 57 11.73 -14.51 11.95
C LEU A 57 12.94 -15.43 11.73
N ASN A 58 14.15 -14.95 11.94
CA ASN A 58 15.37 -15.75 11.84
C ASN A 58 15.73 -16.50 13.15
N GLY A 59 14.95 -16.36 14.21
CA GLY A 59 15.15 -17.04 15.48
C GLY A 59 16.39 -16.58 16.27
N SER A 60 16.90 -15.38 15.98
CA SER A 60 18.21 -14.94 16.45
C SER A 60 18.18 -14.03 17.69
N GLY A 61 17.07 -13.91 18.45
CA GLY A 61 17.32 -13.11 19.62
C GLY A 61 16.18 -12.64 20.53
N LEU A 62 14.95 -12.80 20.22
CA LEU A 62 13.83 -12.56 21.14
C LEU A 62 12.96 -13.83 21.18
N PRO A 63 12.26 -14.12 22.29
CA PRO A 63 11.40 -15.29 22.34
C PRO A 63 10.49 -15.28 21.12
N ASN A 64 10.51 -16.35 20.30
CA ASN A 64 9.79 -16.54 19.05
C ASN A 64 8.35 -15.99 19.14
N LEU A 65 8.20 -14.69 18.99
CA LEU A 65 6.92 -13.99 19.04
C LEU A 65 6.15 -14.13 17.72
N VAL A 66 6.88 -14.48 16.68
CA VAL A 66 6.35 -14.60 15.33
C VAL A 66 6.52 -16.04 14.86
N PRO A 67 5.46 -16.85 14.82
CA PRO A 67 5.48 -18.14 14.13
C PRO A 67 5.81 -17.93 12.66
N ASP A 68 6.54 -18.88 12.06
CA ASP A 68 6.75 -18.91 10.61
C ASP A 68 5.35 -18.83 9.93
N HIS A 69 5.13 -17.80 9.09
CA HIS A 69 3.83 -17.48 8.46
C HIS A 69 2.72 -17.00 9.44
N SER A 70 2.99 -15.97 10.22
CA SER A 70 1.92 -15.36 11.02
C SER A 70 0.98 -14.56 10.14
N VAL A 71 -0.29 -14.91 10.18
CA VAL A 71 -1.38 -14.28 9.46
C VAL A 71 -2.19 -13.43 10.42
N LEU A 72 -2.20 -12.11 10.21
CA LEU A 72 -2.99 -11.17 10.99
C LEU A 72 -4.43 -11.20 10.49
N PHE A 73 -5.38 -11.64 11.32
CA PHE A 73 -6.81 -11.72 10.96
C PHE A 73 -7.09 -12.41 9.62
N GLN A 74 -6.18 -13.29 9.15
CA GLN A 74 -6.21 -13.88 7.82
C GLN A 74 -6.11 -12.87 6.66
N SER A 75 -5.84 -11.57 6.94
CA SER A 75 -5.77 -10.51 5.93
C SER A 75 -4.35 -10.14 5.51
N LEU A 76 -3.38 -10.34 6.39
CA LEU A 76 -1.98 -9.98 6.17
C LEU A 76 -1.06 -11.12 6.60
N ALA A 77 -0.16 -11.54 5.74
CA ALA A 77 0.92 -12.48 6.05
C ALA A 77 2.25 -11.73 6.18
N VAL A 78 2.88 -11.83 7.33
CA VAL A 78 4.21 -11.25 7.56
C VAL A 78 5.24 -12.36 7.40
N ASP A 79 5.91 -12.35 6.26
CA ASP A 79 6.94 -13.31 5.89
C ASP A 79 8.19 -12.59 5.35
N ARG A 80 9.20 -13.37 4.97
CA ARG A 80 10.44 -12.81 4.39
C ARG A 80 10.20 -12.07 3.08
N PHE A 81 9.19 -12.48 2.32
CA PHE A 81 8.82 -11.82 1.08
C PHE A 81 8.26 -10.42 1.33
N SER A 82 7.31 -10.30 2.23
CA SER A 82 6.73 -9.01 2.59
C SER A 82 7.77 -8.06 3.22
N LEU A 83 8.66 -8.58 4.07
CA LEU A 83 9.75 -7.78 4.65
C LEU A 83 10.77 -7.32 3.61
N PHE A 84 11.12 -8.15 2.63
CA PHE A 84 11.98 -7.73 1.53
C PHE A 84 11.40 -6.52 0.79
N PHE A 85 10.11 -6.57 0.45
CA PHE A 85 9.43 -5.42 -0.18
C PHE A 85 9.33 -4.20 0.73
N ASN A 86 9.15 -4.40 2.04
CA ASN A 86 9.18 -3.30 3.00
C ASN A 86 10.53 -2.56 2.96
N PHE A 87 11.66 -3.27 2.95
CA PHE A 87 12.98 -2.65 2.82
C PHE A 87 13.16 -1.93 1.48
N LEU A 88 12.69 -2.53 0.40
CA LEU A 88 12.76 -1.94 -0.93
C LEU A 88 11.95 -0.64 -1.01
N VAL A 89 10.72 -0.63 -0.49
CA VAL A 89 9.86 0.55 -0.47
C VAL A 89 10.46 1.64 0.44
N LEU A 90 10.98 1.29 1.61
CA LEU A 90 11.64 2.24 2.52
C LEU A 90 12.86 2.89 1.86
N ALA A 91 13.72 2.10 1.20
CA ALA A 91 14.88 2.62 0.47
C ALA A 91 14.46 3.53 -0.69
N ALA A 92 13.48 3.12 -1.49
CA ALA A 92 12.95 3.92 -2.58
C ALA A 92 12.34 5.23 -2.07
N THR A 93 11.57 5.19 -0.99
CA THR A 93 10.95 6.38 -0.37
C THR A 93 12.02 7.35 0.14
N ALA A 94 13.07 6.85 0.77
CA ALA A 94 14.21 7.67 1.21
C ALA A 94 14.86 8.37 0.02
N LEU A 95 15.12 7.67 -1.07
CA LEU A 95 15.69 8.24 -2.29
C LEU A 95 14.76 9.31 -2.91
N VAL A 96 13.45 9.06 -2.97
CA VAL A 96 12.47 10.01 -3.49
C VAL A 96 12.45 11.29 -2.64
N ILE A 97 12.43 11.17 -1.30
CA ILE A 97 12.45 12.33 -0.40
C ILE A 97 13.75 13.13 -0.58
N LEU A 98 14.89 12.45 -0.70
CA LEU A 98 16.18 13.12 -0.94
C LEU A 98 16.23 13.81 -2.30
N ALA A 99 15.76 13.14 -3.35
CA ALA A 99 15.70 13.70 -4.71
C ALA A 99 14.73 14.88 -4.83
N SER A 100 13.70 14.93 -3.98
CA SER A 100 12.69 16.02 -3.98
C SER A 100 13.18 17.32 -3.35
N THR A 101 14.39 17.38 -2.79
CA THR A 101 14.92 18.52 -2.03
C THR A 101 14.83 19.84 -2.80
N ASP A 102 15.33 19.87 -4.02
CA ASP A 102 15.37 21.09 -4.83
C ASP A 102 13.99 21.49 -5.36
N TYR A 103 13.12 20.51 -5.56
CA TYR A 103 11.74 20.74 -5.96
C TYR A 103 10.94 21.40 -4.83
N VAL A 104 11.05 20.85 -3.62
CA VAL A 104 10.31 21.32 -2.44
C VAL A 104 10.80 22.68 -1.96
N ARG A 105 12.09 23.01 -2.11
CA ARG A 105 12.63 24.35 -1.80
C ARG A 105 12.01 25.48 -2.62
N ARG A 106 11.45 25.17 -3.79
CA ARG A 106 10.74 26.14 -4.64
C ARG A 106 9.29 26.36 -4.21
N MET A 107 8.82 25.57 -3.26
CA MET A 107 7.47 25.68 -2.69
C MET A 107 7.54 26.55 -1.42
N ASP A 108 6.80 27.65 -1.40
CA ASP A 108 6.74 28.54 -0.23
C ASP A 108 5.89 27.94 0.90
N ARG A 109 4.98 27.02 0.58
CA ARG A 109 4.00 26.42 1.50
C ARG A 109 3.82 24.93 1.25
N ASN A 110 3.24 24.23 2.22
CA ASN A 110 2.75 22.85 2.11
C ASN A 110 3.83 21.78 1.90
N GLN A 111 5.06 22.01 2.37
CA GLN A 111 6.16 21.05 2.24
C GLN A 111 5.88 19.75 3.01
N GLY A 112 5.27 19.85 4.20
CA GLY A 112 4.91 18.69 5.02
C GLY A 112 3.78 17.88 4.40
N GLU A 113 2.80 18.51 3.77
CA GLU A 113 1.74 17.81 3.04
C GLU A 113 2.33 17.01 1.87
N TYR A 114 3.31 17.57 1.13
CA TYR A 114 4.00 16.88 0.05
C TYR A 114 4.69 15.60 0.54
N PHE A 115 5.52 15.70 1.58
CA PHE A 115 6.20 14.53 2.13
C PHE A 115 5.24 13.57 2.82
N GLY A 116 4.21 14.08 3.51
CA GLY A 116 3.19 13.25 4.12
C GLY A 116 2.43 12.39 3.11
N LEU A 117 2.07 12.94 1.94
CA LEU A 117 1.43 12.19 0.86
C LEU A 117 2.36 11.11 0.29
N ILE A 118 3.66 11.39 0.14
CA ILE A 118 4.65 10.36 -0.27
C ILE A 118 4.71 9.23 0.75
N LEU A 119 4.77 9.55 2.05
CA LEU A 119 4.83 8.56 3.13
C LEU A 119 3.55 7.72 3.22
N LEU A 120 2.38 8.34 3.04
CA LEU A 120 1.09 7.63 3.00
C LEU A 120 1.00 6.70 1.79
N SER A 121 1.44 7.14 0.60
CA SER A 121 1.52 6.28 -0.58
C SER A 121 2.46 5.09 -0.34
N ALA A 122 3.63 5.33 0.25
CA ALA A 122 4.57 4.28 0.60
C ALA A 122 3.98 3.28 1.63
N THR A 123 3.12 3.73 2.56
CA THR A 123 2.41 2.83 3.48
C THR A 123 1.55 1.82 2.71
N GLY A 124 0.82 2.27 1.69
CA GLY A 124 0.04 1.38 0.81
C GLY A 124 0.92 0.37 0.07
N MET A 125 2.09 0.83 -0.43
CA MET A 125 3.06 -0.05 -1.08
C MET A 125 3.66 -1.10 -0.13
N MET A 126 3.82 -0.78 1.16
CA MET A 126 4.31 -1.73 2.18
C MET A 126 3.24 -2.75 2.60
N LEU A 127 1.96 -2.39 2.54
CA LEU A 127 0.86 -3.30 2.89
C LEU A 127 0.60 -4.32 1.79
N LEU A 128 0.75 -3.95 0.52
CA LEU A 128 0.38 -4.77 -0.63
C LEU A 128 1.06 -6.15 -0.67
N PRO A 129 2.39 -6.29 -0.45
CA PRO A 129 3.07 -7.59 -0.49
C PRO A 129 2.67 -8.53 0.65
N ALA A 130 2.11 -7.99 1.74
CA ALA A 130 1.63 -8.77 2.88
C ALA A 130 0.16 -9.18 2.75
N ALA A 131 -0.59 -8.63 1.78
CA ALA A 131 -2.02 -8.85 1.66
C ALA A 131 -2.35 -10.28 1.21
N THR A 132 -3.25 -10.95 1.93
CA THR A 132 -3.72 -12.32 1.69
C THR A 132 -5.18 -12.39 1.26
N GLU A 133 -5.88 -11.25 1.24
CA GLU A 133 -7.28 -11.17 0.86
C GLU A 133 -7.54 -10.02 -0.13
N LEU A 134 -8.65 -10.15 -0.89
CA LEU A 134 -9.02 -9.19 -1.91
C LEU A 134 -9.27 -7.77 -1.37
N VAL A 135 -9.88 -7.66 -0.20
CA VAL A 135 -10.21 -6.35 0.41
C VAL A 135 -8.94 -5.62 0.82
N THR A 136 -7.98 -6.32 1.43
CA THR A 136 -6.69 -5.75 1.82
C THR A 136 -5.85 -5.34 0.60
N ILE A 137 -5.87 -6.14 -0.47
CA ILE A 137 -5.25 -5.75 -1.76
C ILE A 137 -5.87 -4.46 -2.29
N TYR A 138 -7.21 -4.38 -2.30
CA TYR A 138 -7.92 -3.19 -2.76
C TYR A 138 -7.53 -1.94 -1.97
N ILE A 139 -7.60 -2.02 -0.63
CA ILE A 139 -7.26 -0.90 0.27
C ILE A 139 -5.80 -0.48 0.09
N SER A 140 -4.86 -1.42 -0.03
CA SER A 140 -3.44 -1.14 -0.22
C SER A 140 -3.18 -0.40 -1.54
N LEU A 141 -3.86 -0.82 -2.63
CA LEU A 141 -3.79 -0.15 -3.93
C LEU A 141 -4.39 1.26 -3.89
N GLU A 142 -5.53 1.46 -3.21
CA GLU A 142 -6.14 2.78 -3.06
C GLU A 142 -5.26 3.71 -2.21
N LEU A 143 -4.74 3.21 -1.09
CA LEU A 143 -3.83 3.98 -0.22
C LEU A 143 -2.55 4.39 -0.95
N THR A 144 -2.12 3.60 -1.94
CA THR A 144 -0.99 3.97 -2.81
C THR A 144 -1.39 5.05 -3.81
N THR A 145 -2.52 4.90 -4.50
CA THR A 145 -2.86 5.69 -5.69
C THR A 145 -3.54 7.03 -5.38
N LEU A 146 -4.35 7.12 -4.32
CA LEU A 146 -5.02 8.37 -3.95
C LEU A 146 -4.04 9.50 -3.57
N PRO A 147 -3.00 9.26 -2.73
CA PRO A 147 -1.98 10.27 -2.48
C PRO A 147 -1.21 10.67 -3.74
N LEU A 148 -0.94 9.74 -4.67
CA LEU A 148 -0.28 10.05 -5.95
C LEU A 148 -1.15 10.96 -6.83
N ALA A 149 -2.48 10.77 -6.84
CA ALA A 149 -3.40 11.67 -7.55
C ALA A 149 -3.34 13.09 -6.96
N ALA A 150 -3.33 13.21 -5.63
CA ALA A 150 -3.18 14.48 -4.93
C ALA A 150 -1.83 15.14 -5.23
N LEU A 151 -0.72 14.37 -5.25
CA LEU A 151 0.61 14.85 -5.66
C LEU A 151 0.63 15.33 -7.12
N GLY A 152 -0.11 14.68 -8.02
CA GLY A 152 -0.27 15.11 -9.41
C GLY A 152 -0.90 16.51 -9.53
N ALA A 153 -1.84 16.84 -8.64
CA ALA A 153 -2.51 18.15 -8.57
C ALA A 153 -1.79 19.17 -7.67
N PHE A 154 -0.68 18.81 -7.03
CA PHE A 154 -0.12 19.49 -5.87
C PHE A 154 0.25 20.98 -6.12
N LEU A 155 0.72 21.32 -7.31
CA LEU A 155 1.09 22.70 -7.65
C LEU A 155 -0.10 23.64 -7.85
N LEU A 156 -1.34 23.13 -7.87
CA LEU A 156 -2.58 23.88 -8.06
C LEU A 156 -2.58 24.80 -9.30
N THR A 157 -1.70 24.56 -10.26
CA THR A 157 -1.75 25.20 -11.58
C THR A 157 -2.82 24.52 -12.43
N SER A 158 -3.36 25.23 -13.43
CA SER A 158 -4.37 24.66 -14.33
C SER A 158 -3.96 23.32 -14.93
N LYS A 159 -2.69 23.19 -15.38
CA LYS A 159 -2.14 21.95 -15.93
C LYS A 159 -1.98 20.84 -14.88
N SER A 160 -1.51 21.18 -13.68
CA SER A 160 -1.32 20.22 -12.58
C SER A 160 -2.67 19.71 -12.10
N THR A 161 -3.64 20.62 -11.90
CA THR A 161 -5.00 20.24 -11.47
C THR A 161 -5.68 19.35 -12.50
N GLU A 162 -5.55 19.68 -13.79
CA GLU A 162 -6.07 18.85 -14.88
C GLU A 162 -5.44 17.46 -14.89
N ALA A 163 -4.11 17.36 -14.72
CA ALA A 163 -3.41 16.07 -14.65
C ALA A 163 -3.85 15.22 -13.47
N GLY A 164 -3.93 15.80 -12.26
CA GLY A 164 -4.39 15.11 -11.07
C GLY A 164 -5.84 14.67 -11.17
N MET A 165 -6.73 15.51 -11.70
CA MET A 165 -8.13 15.17 -11.93
C MET A 165 -8.29 14.03 -12.95
N LYS A 166 -7.57 14.05 -14.06
CA LYS A 166 -7.59 12.96 -15.05
C LYS A 166 -7.13 11.65 -14.41
N PHE A 167 -6.03 11.67 -13.67
CA PHE A 167 -5.52 10.50 -12.98
C PHE A 167 -6.53 9.96 -11.96
N LEU A 168 -7.16 10.84 -11.17
CA LEU A 168 -8.16 10.47 -10.17
C LEU A 168 -9.41 9.84 -10.81
N ILE A 169 -9.96 10.46 -11.88
CA ILE A 169 -11.18 9.98 -12.53
C ILE A 169 -10.95 8.61 -13.17
N ILE A 170 -9.86 8.45 -13.94
CA ILE A 170 -9.54 7.18 -14.60
C ILE A 170 -9.22 6.11 -13.54
N GLY A 171 -8.47 6.47 -12.50
CA GLY A 171 -8.20 5.60 -11.35
C GLY A 171 -9.49 5.14 -10.65
N ALA A 172 -10.43 6.04 -10.39
CA ALA A 172 -11.71 5.71 -9.75
C ALA A 172 -12.57 4.76 -10.61
N ILE A 173 -12.61 4.96 -11.94
CA ILE A 173 -13.30 4.05 -12.86
C ILE A 173 -12.67 2.65 -12.81
N SER A 174 -11.35 2.58 -12.87
CA SER A 174 -10.62 1.31 -12.79
C SER A 174 -10.86 0.61 -11.45
N SER A 175 -10.86 1.35 -10.34
CA SER A 175 -11.14 0.83 -9.00
C SER A 175 -12.57 0.32 -8.86
N ALA A 176 -13.55 1.00 -9.47
CA ALA A 176 -14.93 0.54 -9.49
C ALA A 176 -15.08 -0.78 -10.27
N ILE A 177 -14.41 -0.90 -11.41
CA ILE A 177 -14.39 -2.13 -12.22
C ILE A 177 -13.75 -3.28 -11.42
N MET A 178 -12.60 -3.03 -10.76
CA MET A 178 -11.92 -4.01 -9.92
C MET A 178 -12.80 -4.46 -8.75
N LEU A 179 -13.43 -3.51 -8.04
CA LEU A 179 -14.28 -3.81 -6.89
C LEU A 179 -15.52 -4.62 -7.31
N TYR A 180 -16.12 -4.29 -8.45
CA TYR A 180 -17.23 -5.07 -9.00
C TYR A 180 -16.79 -6.50 -9.35
N GLY A 181 -15.59 -6.65 -9.95
CA GLY A 181 -14.99 -7.95 -10.18
C GLY A 181 -14.78 -8.77 -8.91
N MET A 182 -14.24 -8.13 -7.86
CA MET A 182 -14.07 -8.76 -6.54
C MET A 182 -15.41 -9.19 -5.92
N ALA A 183 -16.46 -8.37 -6.06
CA ALA A 183 -17.80 -8.71 -5.58
C ALA A 183 -18.37 -9.93 -6.30
N LEU A 184 -18.13 -10.08 -7.61
CA LEU A 184 -18.52 -11.28 -8.34
C LEU A 184 -17.73 -12.51 -7.87
N VAL A 185 -16.41 -12.39 -7.73
CA VAL A 185 -15.58 -13.49 -7.22
C VAL A 185 -16.08 -13.92 -5.84
N PHE A 186 -16.28 -12.99 -4.91
CA PHE A 186 -16.85 -13.27 -3.60
C PHE A 186 -18.24 -13.93 -3.68
N GLY A 187 -19.12 -13.43 -4.53
CA GLY A 187 -20.47 -13.96 -4.69
C GLY A 187 -20.51 -15.42 -5.12
N PHE A 188 -19.50 -15.92 -5.85
CA PHE A 188 -19.41 -17.29 -6.32
C PHE A 188 -18.53 -18.20 -5.46
N THR A 189 -17.51 -17.65 -4.79
CA THR A 189 -16.60 -18.44 -3.95
C THR A 189 -16.98 -18.42 -2.48
N GLY A 190 -17.74 -17.40 -2.05
CA GLY A 190 -18.13 -17.19 -0.65
C GLY A 190 -17.02 -16.67 0.24
N SER A 191 -15.83 -16.37 -0.32
CA SER A 191 -14.67 -15.91 0.45
C SER A 191 -13.94 -14.74 -0.23
N THR A 192 -13.28 -13.90 0.58
CA THR A 192 -12.34 -12.87 0.16
C THR A 192 -10.88 -13.35 0.25
N GLN A 193 -10.63 -14.47 0.93
CA GLN A 193 -9.31 -15.05 1.14
C GLN A 193 -8.79 -15.70 -0.14
N LEU A 194 -7.57 -15.34 -0.58
CA LEU A 194 -6.98 -15.86 -1.81
C LEU A 194 -6.81 -17.40 -1.78
N ALA A 195 -6.45 -17.97 -0.63
CA ALA A 195 -6.31 -19.41 -0.47
C ALA A 195 -7.66 -20.14 -0.64
N GLU A 196 -8.72 -19.68 0.04
CA GLU A 196 -10.05 -20.26 -0.05
C GLU A 196 -10.67 -20.09 -1.44
N ILE A 197 -10.41 -18.92 -2.10
CA ILE A 197 -10.80 -18.70 -3.50
C ILE A 197 -10.11 -19.73 -4.40
N SER A 198 -8.80 -19.93 -4.23
CA SER A 198 -8.03 -20.92 -4.98
C SER A 198 -8.57 -22.33 -4.79
N ASP A 199 -8.87 -22.73 -3.56
CA ASP A 199 -9.43 -24.04 -3.25
C ASP A 199 -10.82 -24.22 -3.85
N SER A 200 -11.66 -23.18 -3.81
CA SER A 200 -12.99 -23.19 -4.40
C SER A 200 -12.95 -23.34 -5.94
N ILE A 201 -11.92 -22.80 -6.58
CA ILE A 201 -11.73 -22.90 -8.02
C ILE A 201 -11.04 -24.22 -8.41
N GLY A 202 -10.02 -24.64 -7.63
CA GLY A 202 -9.18 -25.80 -7.92
C GLY A 202 -9.72 -27.12 -7.39
N GLY A 203 -10.45 -27.12 -6.28
CA GLY A 203 -11.01 -28.33 -5.62
C GLY A 203 -12.22 -28.93 -6.31
N ALA A 204 -12.88 -28.21 -7.20
CA ALA A 204 -13.91 -28.75 -8.06
C ALA A 204 -13.25 -29.53 -9.21
N THR A 205 -13.07 -30.82 -9.02
CA THR A 205 -12.71 -31.77 -10.08
C THR A 205 -13.62 -31.55 -11.29
N GLY A 206 -13.17 -30.75 -12.25
CA GLY A 206 -13.89 -30.54 -13.51
C GLY A 206 -14.38 -29.11 -13.73
N GLY A 207 -13.51 -28.10 -13.51
CA GLY A 207 -13.69 -26.83 -14.22
C GLY A 207 -14.88 -25.96 -13.83
N VAL A 208 -15.17 -25.81 -12.53
CA VAL A 208 -16.19 -24.84 -12.08
C VAL A 208 -15.87 -23.42 -12.58
N ALA A 209 -14.58 -23.08 -12.66
CA ALA A 209 -14.16 -21.78 -13.21
C ALA A 209 -14.58 -21.62 -14.69
N PHE A 210 -14.43 -22.64 -15.50
CA PHE A 210 -14.75 -22.57 -16.94
C PHE A 210 -16.23 -22.82 -17.25
N GLY A 211 -16.99 -23.43 -16.33
CA GLY A 211 -18.44 -23.61 -16.44
C GLY A 211 -19.27 -22.41 -15.94
N ASN A 212 -18.65 -21.51 -15.16
CA ASN A 212 -19.33 -20.35 -14.59
C ASN A 212 -18.84 -19.04 -15.22
N TYR A 213 -19.55 -18.60 -16.25
CA TYR A 213 -19.21 -17.37 -16.98
C TYR A 213 -19.16 -16.11 -16.10
N ALA A 214 -19.97 -16.04 -15.06
CA ALA A 214 -19.99 -14.87 -14.18
C ALA A 214 -18.75 -14.80 -13.26
N LEU A 215 -18.23 -15.95 -12.80
CA LEU A 215 -16.95 -16.02 -12.09
C LEU A 215 -15.79 -15.62 -13.02
N LEU A 216 -15.78 -16.10 -14.25
CA LEU A 216 -14.77 -15.70 -15.25
C LEU A 216 -14.81 -14.20 -15.52
N VAL A 217 -15.99 -13.62 -15.67
CA VAL A 217 -16.15 -12.17 -15.83
C VAL A 217 -15.61 -11.44 -14.60
N GLY A 218 -15.89 -11.94 -13.38
CA GLY A 218 -15.35 -11.38 -12.14
C GLY A 218 -13.83 -11.35 -12.14
N ILE A 219 -13.18 -12.45 -12.48
CA ILE A 219 -11.72 -12.55 -12.56
C ILE A 219 -11.16 -11.58 -13.62
N VAL A 220 -11.75 -11.53 -14.80
CA VAL A 220 -11.32 -10.62 -15.88
C VAL A 220 -11.44 -9.16 -15.45
N LEU A 221 -12.50 -8.78 -14.75
CA LEU A 221 -12.69 -7.42 -14.25
C LEU A 221 -11.65 -7.05 -13.17
N VAL A 222 -11.31 -7.99 -12.26
CA VAL A 222 -10.22 -7.77 -11.28
C VAL A 222 -8.90 -7.57 -12.01
N VAL A 223 -8.57 -8.43 -12.97
CA VAL A 223 -7.33 -8.32 -13.77
C VAL A 223 -7.28 -7.01 -14.55
N ALA A 224 -8.40 -6.60 -15.18
CA ALA A 224 -8.48 -5.33 -15.90
C ALA A 224 -8.23 -4.12 -14.97
N GLY A 225 -8.85 -4.11 -13.77
CA GLY A 225 -8.65 -3.04 -12.80
C GLY A 225 -7.23 -2.98 -12.24
N VAL A 226 -6.62 -4.12 -11.96
CA VAL A 226 -5.20 -4.20 -11.57
C VAL A 226 -4.29 -3.80 -12.73
N GLY A 227 -4.60 -4.23 -13.96
CA GLY A 227 -3.84 -3.91 -15.16
C GLY A 227 -3.69 -2.41 -15.38
N PHE A 228 -4.75 -1.64 -15.14
CA PHE A 228 -4.67 -0.17 -15.17
C PHE A 228 -3.65 0.37 -14.14
N LYS A 229 -3.69 -0.13 -12.89
CA LYS A 229 -2.78 0.32 -11.82
C LYS A 229 -1.32 -0.06 -12.09
N LEU A 230 -1.09 -1.13 -12.82
CA LEU A 230 0.23 -1.55 -13.30
C LEU A 230 0.65 -0.85 -14.60
N SER A 231 -0.16 0.06 -15.12
CA SER A 231 0.06 0.70 -16.43
C SER A 231 0.29 -0.31 -17.55
N ALA A 232 -0.40 -1.46 -17.48
CA ALA A 232 -0.30 -2.50 -18.50
C ALA A 232 -1.06 -2.07 -19.77
N ALA A 233 -0.42 -2.16 -20.94
CA ALA A 233 -1.12 -1.92 -22.20
C ALA A 233 -2.18 -3.02 -22.41
N PRO A 234 -3.37 -2.69 -22.85
CA PRO A 234 -3.88 -1.44 -23.46
C PRO A 234 -4.60 -0.47 -22.50
N PHE A 235 -4.41 -0.56 -21.20
CA PHE A 235 -5.08 0.23 -20.14
C PHE A 235 -4.34 1.52 -19.82
#